data_1cd60ecc73f59da93994e3db780038af
#
_entry.id   1cd60ecc73f59da93994e3db780038af
#
_cell.length_a   1.000
_cell.length_b   1.000
_cell.length_c   1.000
_cell.angle_alpha   90.00
_cell.angle_beta   90.00
_cell.angle_gamma   90.00
#
_symmetry.space_group_name_H-M   'P 1'
#
loop_
_entity.id
_entity.type
_entity.pdbx_description
1 polymer ?
#
loop_
_entity_poly.entity_id
_entity_poly.type
_entity_poly.pdbx_seq_one_letter_code
_entity_poly.pdbx_strand_id
1 'polypeptide(L)'
;MPRSRFAELSRAELAILVPELLLIGQLIDRSGMAWCIASFGREEMLQIAIEEWAGCSPIYTRRMQKALHYEGDDIITIFKGLQFDIGAPPQFMDFRYTVHDRWHGEFHLDHCGALLDVEPMGPDYVKGMCHDIEDPTFDATAVATNARAQVRPIHRPPRLPADRQPHCAWTVIIDPSYPEAQPIPALAVIAKTIAANWELAPIDPDDDGVADYTGPLLSDVDFGAFSHAALVRIADEVCLQMHLLNLSFVLAVNKRAGDDTDLATSICTKALTGIAGVAAERIRRALALPADLDGLATVLRLHPLLNPAGYVVADIEPGRLSVQPSPAHDDGAWIALCGNSSPAALQAIATAVDPHLHVRITGTETDWTAEFERTEFALKESVEVQVTKVSRGAAFEFQSRRSLPLTAV
;
A
#
# COMPACT_ATOMS: atom_id res chain seq x y z
N MET A 1 -24.71 0.41 0.14
CA MET A 1 -23.30 0.02 0.38
C MET A 1 -23.09 -0.13 1.88
N PRO A 2 -22.27 -1.07 2.36
CA PRO A 2 -21.92 -1.16 3.78
C PRO A 2 -21.21 0.15 4.22
N ARG A 3 -21.42 0.53 5.48
CA ARG A 3 -20.75 1.68 6.07
C ARG A 3 -19.26 1.35 6.27
N SER A 4 -18.38 2.25 5.91
CA SER A 4 -16.95 2.11 6.17
C SER A 4 -16.65 2.00 7.68
N ARG A 5 -15.73 1.12 8.05
CA ARG A 5 -15.26 0.99 9.43
C ARG A 5 -14.42 2.19 9.88
N PHE A 6 -13.81 2.88 8.94
CA PHE A 6 -13.09 4.14 9.21
C PHE A 6 -13.99 5.29 9.62
N ALA A 7 -15.29 5.23 9.29
CA ALA A 7 -16.28 6.25 9.67
C ALA A 7 -16.54 6.37 11.18
N GLU A 8 -15.99 5.45 11.99
CA GLU A 8 -16.08 5.50 13.46
C GLU A 8 -14.97 6.40 14.08
N LEU A 9 -13.91 6.70 13.32
CA LEU A 9 -12.82 7.57 13.77
C LEU A 9 -13.19 9.05 13.62
N SER A 10 -12.63 9.89 14.48
CA SER A 10 -12.68 11.33 14.29
C SER A 10 -11.83 11.76 13.08
N ARG A 11 -12.10 12.95 12.53
CA ARG A 11 -11.32 13.57 11.47
C ARG A 11 -9.82 13.66 11.82
N ALA A 12 -9.50 13.99 13.08
CA ALA A 12 -8.12 14.10 13.55
C ALA A 12 -7.40 12.73 13.55
N GLU A 13 -8.08 11.67 14.00
CA GLU A 13 -7.53 10.31 13.97
C GLU A 13 -7.33 9.82 12.54
N LEU A 14 -8.27 10.09 11.64
CA LEU A 14 -8.14 9.76 10.22
C LEU A 14 -6.97 10.49 9.57
N ALA A 15 -6.77 11.77 9.87
CA ALA A 15 -5.63 12.55 9.35
C ALA A 15 -4.27 12.00 9.78
N ILE A 16 -4.20 11.33 10.95
CA ILE A 16 -3.02 10.61 11.42
C ILE A 16 -2.92 9.23 10.73
N LEU A 17 -4.04 8.53 10.57
CA LEU A 17 -4.06 7.15 10.09
C LEU A 17 -3.80 7.04 8.58
N VAL A 18 -4.30 7.96 7.76
CA VAL A 18 -4.18 7.86 6.29
C VAL A 18 -2.73 7.80 5.82
N PRO A 19 -1.77 8.67 6.24
CA PRO A 19 -0.37 8.52 5.88
C PRO A 19 0.25 7.20 6.39
N GLU A 20 -0.21 6.68 7.55
CA GLU A 20 0.21 5.36 8.04
C GLU A 20 -0.25 4.23 7.11
N LEU A 21 -1.50 4.29 6.62
CA LEU A 21 -2.01 3.32 5.65
C LEU A 21 -1.22 3.36 4.33
N LEU A 22 -0.90 4.55 3.81
CA LEU A 22 -0.03 4.68 2.63
C LEU A 22 1.33 4.02 2.85
N LEU A 23 1.95 4.23 4.01
CA LEU A 23 3.23 3.60 4.34
C LEU A 23 3.10 2.09 4.54
N ILE A 24 2.03 1.60 5.17
CA ILE A 24 1.75 0.17 5.27
C ILE A 24 1.67 -0.46 3.87
N GLY A 25 1.05 0.22 2.91
CA GLY A 25 0.99 -0.23 1.52
C GLY A 25 2.36 -0.42 0.89
N GLN A 26 3.30 0.51 1.10
CA GLN A 26 4.69 0.38 0.63
C GLN A 26 5.42 -0.81 1.26
N LEU A 27 5.10 -1.15 2.51
CA LEU A 27 5.75 -2.24 3.22
C LEU A 27 5.28 -3.64 2.78
N ILE A 28 4.20 -3.73 1.99
CA ILE A 28 3.73 -5.00 1.40
C ILE A 28 4.83 -5.64 0.56
N ASP A 29 5.43 -4.87 -0.35
CA ASP A 29 6.56 -5.31 -1.16
C ASP A 29 7.71 -5.89 -0.30
N ARG A 30 8.05 -5.21 0.80
CA ARG A 30 9.11 -5.65 1.73
C ARG A 30 8.78 -6.97 2.42
N SER A 31 7.51 -7.26 2.65
CA SER A 31 7.07 -8.49 3.30
C SER A 31 7.20 -9.74 2.40
N GLY A 32 7.13 -9.56 1.07
CA GLY A 32 7.14 -10.63 0.08
C GLY A 32 8.51 -10.95 -0.53
N MET A 33 9.32 -9.93 -0.79
CA MET A 33 10.52 -10.05 -1.65
C MET A 33 11.59 -11.01 -1.11
N ALA A 34 11.80 -11.07 0.21
CA ALA A 34 12.77 -12.00 0.79
C ALA A 34 12.42 -13.47 0.50
N TRP A 35 11.14 -13.83 0.54
CA TRP A 35 10.64 -15.15 0.24
C TRP A 35 10.73 -15.48 -1.24
N CYS A 36 10.47 -14.49 -2.11
CA CYS A 36 10.65 -14.62 -3.56
C CYS A 36 12.12 -14.84 -3.91
N ILE A 37 13.05 -14.09 -3.31
CA ILE A 37 14.50 -14.30 -3.51
C ILE A 37 14.92 -15.71 -3.11
N ALA A 38 14.45 -16.16 -1.93
CA ALA A 38 14.80 -17.48 -1.42
C ALA A 38 14.28 -18.63 -2.29
N SER A 39 13.13 -18.45 -2.96
CA SER A 39 12.46 -19.48 -3.74
C SER A 39 12.82 -19.45 -5.23
N PHE A 40 12.95 -18.26 -5.82
CA PHE A 40 13.08 -18.08 -7.27
C PHE A 40 14.38 -17.38 -7.68
N GLY A 41 15.13 -16.83 -6.72
CA GLY A 41 16.31 -16.02 -6.98
C GLY A 41 16.00 -14.55 -7.20
N ARG A 42 17.06 -13.74 -7.21
CA ARG A 42 16.95 -12.27 -7.28
C ARG A 42 16.31 -11.77 -8.59
N GLU A 43 16.68 -12.35 -9.72
CA GLU A 43 16.22 -11.90 -11.04
C GLU A 43 14.72 -12.10 -11.21
N GLU A 44 14.20 -13.25 -10.80
CA GLU A 44 12.75 -13.48 -10.81
C GLU A 44 12.01 -12.62 -9.78
N MET A 45 12.62 -12.33 -8.62
CA MET A 45 12.06 -11.39 -7.66
C MET A 45 11.89 -9.98 -8.27
N LEU A 46 12.87 -9.49 -9.05
CA LEU A 46 12.73 -8.20 -9.74
C LEU A 46 11.54 -8.19 -10.71
N GLN A 47 11.36 -9.27 -11.45
CA GLN A 47 10.23 -9.41 -12.36
C GLN A 47 8.88 -9.51 -11.60
N ILE A 48 8.85 -10.19 -10.43
CA ILE A 48 7.68 -10.23 -9.56
C ILE A 48 7.35 -8.81 -9.09
N ALA A 49 8.32 -8.03 -8.62
CA ALA A 49 8.11 -6.66 -8.18
C ALA A 49 7.57 -5.75 -9.31
N ILE A 50 8.11 -5.87 -10.52
CA ILE A 50 7.61 -5.13 -11.69
C ILE A 50 6.15 -5.50 -11.99
N GLU A 51 5.85 -6.80 -12.05
CA GLU A 51 4.48 -7.28 -12.32
C GLU A 51 3.52 -6.89 -11.19
N GLU A 52 3.97 -6.92 -9.93
CA GLU A 52 3.20 -6.50 -8.76
C GLU A 52 2.74 -5.05 -8.89
N TRP A 53 3.67 -4.12 -9.08
CA TRP A 53 3.37 -2.69 -9.16
C TRP A 53 2.71 -2.29 -10.48
N ALA A 54 3.31 -2.62 -11.61
CA ALA A 54 2.78 -2.22 -12.92
C ALA A 54 1.47 -2.94 -13.29
N GLY A 55 1.15 -4.06 -12.64
CA GLY A 55 -0.09 -4.80 -12.82
C GLY A 55 -1.31 -4.14 -12.17
N CYS A 56 -1.13 -3.20 -11.23
CA CYS A 56 -2.25 -2.61 -10.51
C CYS A 56 -2.20 -1.09 -10.40
N SER A 57 -1.02 -0.44 -10.43
CA SER A 57 -0.90 1.01 -10.23
C SER A 57 -1.78 1.86 -11.16
N PRO A 58 -1.94 1.55 -12.46
CA PRO A 58 -2.84 2.32 -13.29
C PRO A 58 -4.32 2.25 -12.88
N ILE A 59 -4.72 1.16 -12.21
CA ILE A 59 -6.10 0.96 -11.77
C ILE A 59 -6.37 1.83 -10.55
N TYR A 60 -5.58 1.67 -9.50
CA TYR A 60 -5.83 2.37 -8.24
C TYR A 60 -5.55 3.87 -8.35
N THR A 61 -4.60 4.30 -9.21
CA THR A 61 -4.35 5.72 -9.48
C THR A 61 -5.60 6.38 -10.08
N ARG A 62 -6.22 5.78 -11.11
CA ARG A 62 -7.47 6.30 -11.68
C ARG A 62 -8.63 6.29 -10.70
N ARG A 63 -8.72 5.29 -9.83
CA ARG A 63 -9.73 5.24 -8.78
C ARG A 63 -9.61 6.45 -7.84
N MET A 64 -8.39 6.76 -7.38
CA MET A 64 -8.14 7.89 -6.49
C MET A 64 -8.38 9.23 -7.20
N GLN A 65 -7.95 9.38 -8.46
CA GLN A 65 -8.26 10.56 -9.28
C GLN A 65 -9.76 10.83 -9.33
N LYS A 66 -10.55 9.80 -9.62
CA LYS A 66 -12.01 9.88 -9.67
C LYS A 66 -12.62 10.16 -8.28
N ALA A 67 -12.11 9.53 -7.23
CA ALA A 67 -12.63 9.71 -5.87
C ALA A 67 -12.47 11.14 -5.35
N LEU A 68 -11.36 11.80 -5.70
CA LEU A 68 -11.01 13.17 -5.26
C LEU A 68 -11.16 14.21 -6.37
N HIS A 69 -11.81 13.88 -7.49
CA HIS A 69 -12.16 14.79 -8.59
C HIS A 69 -10.98 15.58 -9.18
N TYR A 70 -9.77 14.99 -9.23
CA TYR A 70 -8.61 15.62 -9.87
C TYR A 70 -8.19 14.93 -11.17
N GLU A 71 -9.13 14.32 -11.86
CA GLU A 71 -8.91 13.69 -13.17
C GLU A 71 -8.41 14.72 -14.18
N GLY A 72 -7.42 14.32 -14.98
CA GLY A 72 -6.79 15.16 -15.98
C GLY A 72 -5.87 14.36 -16.87
N ASP A 73 -5.11 15.05 -17.73
CA ASP A 73 -4.19 14.44 -18.70
C ASP A 73 -2.78 15.07 -18.66
N ASP A 74 -2.47 15.81 -17.59
CA ASP A 74 -1.30 16.67 -17.45
C ASP A 74 -0.36 16.26 -16.30
N ILE A 75 0.77 16.95 -16.20
CA ILE A 75 1.81 16.73 -15.19
C ILE A 75 1.28 16.92 -13.77
N ILE A 76 0.42 17.90 -13.55
CA ILE A 76 -0.14 18.18 -12.21
C ILE A 76 -0.98 16.99 -11.74
N THR A 77 -1.77 16.40 -12.64
CA THR A 77 -2.55 15.21 -12.34
C THR A 77 -1.67 14.01 -12.01
N ILE A 78 -0.55 13.80 -12.71
CA ILE A 78 0.43 12.75 -12.40
C ILE A 78 0.99 12.96 -10.98
N PHE A 79 1.45 14.18 -10.67
CA PHE A 79 2.06 14.48 -9.38
C PHE A 79 1.07 14.38 -8.21
N LYS A 80 -0.18 14.80 -8.40
CA LYS A 80 -1.24 14.57 -7.41
C LYS A 80 -1.49 13.08 -7.19
N GLY A 81 -1.43 12.27 -8.26
CA GLY A 81 -1.56 10.81 -8.18
C GLY A 81 -0.49 10.19 -7.29
N LEU A 82 0.76 10.60 -7.44
CA LEU A 82 1.87 10.12 -6.59
C LEU A 82 1.67 10.43 -5.10
N GLN A 83 0.99 11.52 -4.75
CA GLN A 83 0.77 11.90 -3.36
C GLN A 83 -0.22 11.00 -2.60
N PHE A 84 -0.99 10.18 -3.32
CA PHE A 84 -1.94 9.22 -2.76
C PHE A 84 -1.63 7.78 -3.18
N ASP A 85 -0.44 7.54 -3.69
CA ASP A 85 0.03 6.22 -4.11
C ASP A 85 0.74 5.52 -2.94
N ILE A 86 0.38 4.26 -2.69
CA ILE A 86 1.07 3.43 -1.70
C ILE A 86 2.55 3.18 -2.07
N GLY A 87 2.93 3.35 -3.34
CA GLY A 87 4.31 3.33 -3.79
C GLY A 87 5.11 4.60 -3.46
N ALA A 88 4.42 5.68 -3.06
CA ALA A 88 5.02 6.98 -2.78
C ALA A 88 4.54 7.57 -1.44
N PRO A 89 4.56 6.82 -0.32
CA PRO A 89 4.05 7.30 0.96
C PRO A 89 4.80 8.57 1.39
N PRO A 90 4.08 9.59 1.89
CA PRO A 90 4.67 10.89 2.19
C PRO A 90 5.86 10.76 3.14
N GLN A 91 6.88 11.59 2.95
CA GLN A 91 8.09 11.67 3.76
C GLN A 91 8.99 10.41 3.76
N PHE A 92 8.44 9.20 3.73
CA PHE A 92 9.21 7.97 3.58
C PHE A 92 9.76 7.82 2.16
N MET A 93 8.93 8.20 1.17
CA MET A 93 9.33 8.50 -0.20
C MET A 93 9.10 9.99 -0.41
N ASP A 94 10.10 10.81 -0.12
CA ASP A 94 9.96 12.27 -0.01
C ASP A 94 10.06 12.95 -1.37
N PHE A 95 9.00 12.83 -2.16
CA PHE A 95 8.90 13.45 -3.47
C PHE A 95 8.78 14.97 -3.37
N ARG A 96 9.62 15.69 -4.13
CA ARG A 96 9.62 17.13 -4.31
C ARG A 96 9.41 17.45 -5.78
N TYR A 97 8.37 18.20 -6.09
CA TYR A 97 7.89 18.43 -7.45
C TYR A 97 8.29 19.79 -7.98
N THR A 98 8.64 19.84 -9.28
CA THR A 98 8.81 21.07 -10.06
C THR A 98 7.90 20.96 -11.29
N VAL A 99 7.02 21.92 -11.50
CA VAL A 99 6.14 22.01 -12.67
C VAL A 99 6.72 23.07 -13.60
N HIS A 100 7.14 22.70 -14.80
CA HIS A 100 7.62 23.65 -15.81
C HIS A 100 6.44 24.16 -16.64
N ASP A 101 5.63 23.22 -17.15
CA ASP A 101 4.40 23.53 -17.88
C ASP A 101 3.42 22.35 -17.76
N ARG A 102 2.33 22.39 -18.52
CA ARG A 102 1.30 21.34 -18.53
C ARG A 102 1.83 19.97 -18.91
N TRP A 103 2.91 19.90 -19.70
CA TRP A 103 3.40 18.66 -20.32
C TRP A 103 4.79 18.25 -19.85
N HIS A 104 5.43 19.10 -19.04
CA HIS A 104 6.78 18.86 -18.55
C HIS A 104 6.87 19.23 -17.06
N GLY A 105 7.39 18.30 -16.29
CA GLY A 105 7.72 18.48 -14.89
C GLY A 105 8.87 17.60 -14.45
N GLU A 106 9.32 17.80 -13.25
CA GLU A 106 10.37 17.03 -12.60
C GLU A 106 9.97 16.69 -11.18
N PHE A 107 10.50 15.58 -10.69
CA PHE A 107 10.51 15.31 -9.27
C PHE A 107 11.90 14.82 -8.82
N HIS A 108 12.17 15.02 -7.56
CA HIS A 108 13.33 14.42 -6.90
C HIS A 108 12.93 13.90 -5.52
N LEU A 109 13.75 12.99 -4.96
CA LEU A 109 13.52 12.44 -3.63
C LEU A 109 14.60 12.95 -2.67
N ASP A 110 14.20 13.75 -1.69
CA ASP A 110 15.08 14.20 -0.60
C ASP A 110 15.34 13.07 0.40
N HIS A 111 14.36 12.17 0.57
CA HIS A 111 14.49 10.91 1.29
C HIS A 111 13.82 9.80 0.45
N CYS A 112 14.49 8.65 0.36
CA CYS A 112 13.96 7.47 -0.32
C CYS A 112 14.16 6.24 0.59
N GLY A 113 13.10 5.83 1.26
CA GLY A 113 13.15 4.67 2.15
C GLY A 113 13.49 3.38 1.41
N ALA A 114 13.00 3.23 0.16
CA ALA A 114 13.31 2.08 -0.68
C ALA A 114 14.81 1.96 -0.97
N LEU A 115 15.47 3.07 -1.33
CA LEU A 115 16.91 3.09 -1.50
C LEU A 115 17.64 2.74 -0.21
N LEU A 116 17.26 3.36 0.90
CA LEU A 116 17.91 3.15 2.18
C LEU A 116 17.77 1.73 2.73
N ASP A 117 16.76 0.98 2.29
CA ASP A 117 16.60 -0.43 2.61
C ASP A 117 17.56 -1.31 1.80
N VAL A 118 17.84 -0.96 0.54
CA VAL A 118 18.66 -1.78 -0.37
C VAL A 118 20.13 -1.36 -0.43
N GLU A 119 20.48 -0.12 -0.11
CA GLU A 119 21.91 0.33 -0.11
C GLU A 119 22.84 -0.58 0.72
N PRO A 120 22.47 -1.04 1.93
CA PRO A 120 23.31 -1.95 2.70
C PRO A 120 23.49 -3.33 2.07
N MET A 121 22.60 -3.72 1.15
CA MET A 121 22.64 -5.01 0.47
C MET A 121 23.61 -5.04 -0.72
N GLY A 122 24.10 -3.87 -1.15
CA GLY A 122 25.11 -3.72 -2.19
C GLY A 122 24.60 -3.23 -3.54
N PRO A 123 25.53 -2.93 -4.48
CA PRO A 123 25.24 -2.20 -5.72
C PRO A 123 24.24 -2.92 -6.64
N ASP A 124 24.23 -4.24 -6.64
CA ASP A 124 23.30 -5.02 -7.46
C ASP A 124 21.84 -4.89 -7.00
N TYR A 125 21.60 -4.78 -5.68
CA TYR A 125 20.28 -4.53 -5.14
C TYR A 125 19.84 -3.09 -5.39
N VAL A 126 20.76 -2.13 -5.27
CA VAL A 126 20.51 -0.73 -5.62
C VAL A 126 20.13 -0.61 -7.09
N LYS A 127 20.88 -1.27 -8.00
CA LYS A 127 20.53 -1.28 -9.42
C LYS A 127 19.17 -1.93 -9.65
N GLY A 128 18.90 -3.08 -9.05
CA GLY A 128 17.61 -3.77 -9.15
C GLY A 128 16.46 -2.86 -8.77
N MET A 129 16.54 -2.18 -7.63
CA MET A 129 15.51 -1.26 -7.17
C MET A 129 15.43 0.00 -8.07
N CYS A 130 16.51 0.77 -8.15
CA CYS A 130 16.49 2.12 -8.70
C CYS A 130 16.61 2.19 -10.24
N HIS A 131 16.77 1.05 -10.92
CA HIS A 131 16.82 0.96 -12.37
C HIS A 131 15.77 -0.03 -12.89
N ASP A 132 15.90 -1.31 -12.49
CA ASP A 132 15.19 -2.37 -13.16
C ASP A 132 13.68 -2.38 -12.75
N ILE A 133 13.37 -2.02 -11.49
CA ILE A 133 11.99 -1.91 -10.99
C ILE A 133 11.41 -0.51 -11.24
N GLU A 134 12.13 0.57 -10.90
CA GLU A 134 11.56 1.93 -10.94
C GLU A 134 11.24 2.40 -12.35
N ASP A 135 12.06 2.11 -13.37
CA ASP A 135 11.79 2.56 -14.75
C ASP A 135 10.39 2.12 -15.24
N PRO A 136 10.02 0.83 -15.24
CA PRO A 136 8.71 0.41 -15.70
C PRO A 136 7.57 0.76 -14.75
N THR A 137 7.81 0.86 -13.44
CA THR A 137 6.76 1.13 -12.45
C THR A 137 6.40 2.62 -12.41
N PHE A 138 7.35 3.53 -12.54
CA PHE A 138 7.04 4.95 -12.70
C PHE A 138 6.28 5.23 -14.00
N ASP A 139 6.68 4.62 -15.11
CA ASP A 139 5.92 4.72 -16.36
C ASP A 139 4.49 4.19 -16.18
N ALA A 140 4.30 3.03 -15.52
CA ALA A 140 2.99 2.44 -15.28
C ALA A 140 2.07 3.37 -14.47
N THR A 141 2.59 4.04 -13.44
CA THR A 141 1.81 5.02 -12.66
C THR A 141 1.47 6.26 -13.50
N ALA A 142 2.44 6.79 -14.27
CA ALA A 142 2.23 7.99 -15.09
C ALA A 142 1.20 7.76 -16.21
N VAL A 143 1.22 6.59 -16.85
CA VAL A 143 0.28 6.25 -17.93
C VAL A 143 -1.16 6.05 -17.47
N ALA A 144 -1.41 5.95 -16.17
CA ALA A 144 -2.76 6.05 -15.63
C ALA A 144 -3.43 7.38 -16.01
N THR A 145 -2.64 8.45 -16.08
CA THR A 145 -3.09 9.81 -16.45
C THR A 145 -2.99 10.03 -17.95
N ASN A 146 -1.84 9.71 -18.57
CA ASN A 146 -1.63 9.91 -19.99
C ASN A 146 -0.76 8.80 -20.57
N ALA A 147 -1.29 8.07 -21.56
CA ALA A 147 -0.61 6.93 -22.19
C ALA A 147 0.72 7.29 -22.89
N ARG A 148 0.99 8.58 -23.12
CA ARG A 148 2.23 9.08 -23.73
C ARG A 148 3.19 9.70 -22.72
N ALA A 149 2.89 9.61 -21.43
CA ALA A 149 3.79 10.05 -20.39
C ALA A 149 5.01 9.12 -20.29
N GLN A 150 6.16 9.71 -20.08
CA GLN A 150 7.41 8.98 -19.81
C GLN A 150 8.14 9.61 -18.63
N VAL A 151 8.62 8.75 -17.72
CA VAL A 151 9.43 9.13 -16.57
C VAL A 151 10.85 8.67 -16.80
N ARG A 152 11.81 9.60 -16.82
CA ARG A 152 13.21 9.29 -17.14
C ARG A 152 14.17 9.91 -16.12
N PRO A 153 15.22 9.17 -15.70
CA PRO A 153 16.11 9.67 -14.68
C PRO A 153 17.00 10.82 -15.20
N ILE A 154 17.09 11.88 -14.40
CA ILE A 154 18.13 12.91 -14.52
C ILE A 154 19.40 12.38 -13.86
N HIS A 155 19.25 11.84 -12.67
CA HIS A 155 20.26 11.03 -11.98
C HIS A 155 19.59 10.06 -11.00
N ARG A 156 20.25 8.95 -10.74
CA ARG A 156 19.77 7.91 -9.82
C ARG A 156 20.90 7.13 -9.17
N PRO A 157 20.63 6.40 -8.07
CA PRO A 157 21.63 5.56 -7.42
C PRO A 157 22.27 4.52 -8.37
N PRO A 158 23.50 4.06 -8.10
CA PRO A 158 24.29 4.33 -6.88
C PRO A 158 24.72 5.81 -6.76
N ARG A 159 24.60 6.36 -5.54
CA ARG A 159 24.97 7.76 -5.28
C ARG A 159 26.48 7.96 -5.33
N LEU A 160 26.91 8.94 -6.10
CA LEU A 160 28.30 9.36 -6.19
C LEU A 160 28.38 10.90 -6.08
N PRO A 161 28.93 11.44 -4.95
CA PRO A 161 29.38 10.71 -3.76
C PRO A 161 28.23 10.01 -3.01
N ALA A 162 28.54 9.13 -2.05
CA ALA A 162 27.55 8.31 -1.33
C ALA A 162 26.52 9.13 -0.51
N ASP A 163 26.83 10.36 -0.19
CA ASP A 163 25.96 11.33 0.50
C ASP A 163 25.25 12.29 -0.45
N ARG A 164 25.30 12.05 -1.76
CA ARG A 164 24.66 12.91 -2.77
C ARG A 164 23.18 13.14 -2.43
N GLN A 165 22.78 14.42 -2.50
CA GLN A 165 21.39 14.87 -2.38
C GLN A 165 21.01 15.69 -3.64
N PRO A 166 19.74 15.61 -4.05
CA PRO A 166 18.73 14.62 -3.63
C PRO A 166 19.15 13.18 -3.98
N HIS A 167 18.52 12.17 -3.41
CA HIS A 167 18.84 10.76 -3.64
C HIS A 167 18.76 10.38 -5.11
N CYS A 168 17.73 10.82 -5.82
CA CYS A 168 17.53 10.71 -7.26
C CYS A 168 16.71 11.88 -7.77
N ALA A 169 16.70 12.09 -9.08
CA ALA A 169 15.85 13.09 -9.76
C ALA A 169 15.42 12.57 -11.12
N TRP A 170 14.21 12.95 -11.54
CA TRP A 170 13.52 12.40 -12.71
C TRP A 170 12.77 13.51 -13.47
N THR A 171 12.75 13.41 -14.80
CA THR A 171 11.85 14.18 -15.63
C THR A 171 10.57 13.39 -15.89
N VAL A 172 9.46 14.08 -16.00
CA VAL A 172 8.17 13.55 -16.46
C VAL A 172 7.74 14.37 -17.66
N ILE A 173 7.63 13.73 -18.81
CA ILE A 173 7.32 14.40 -20.09
C ILE A 173 6.13 13.71 -20.74
N ILE A 174 5.15 14.49 -21.18
CA ILE A 174 4.02 14.07 -22.00
C ILE A 174 4.24 14.67 -23.38
N ASP A 175 4.54 13.83 -24.39
CA ASP A 175 4.78 14.30 -25.75
C ASP A 175 3.92 13.53 -26.75
N PRO A 176 3.12 14.21 -27.62
CA PRO A 176 2.33 13.55 -28.63
C PRO A 176 3.13 12.66 -29.61
N SER A 177 4.43 12.90 -29.75
CA SER A 177 5.33 12.09 -30.59
C SER A 177 5.74 10.76 -29.95
N TYR A 178 5.57 10.61 -28.63
CA TYR A 178 5.91 9.37 -27.93
C TYR A 178 4.88 8.28 -28.27
N PRO A 179 5.32 7.02 -28.42
CA PRO A 179 4.41 5.90 -28.55
C PRO A 179 3.57 5.75 -27.29
N GLU A 180 2.33 5.34 -27.44
CA GLU A 180 1.51 4.97 -26.28
C GLU A 180 2.10 3.76 -25.57
N ALA A 181 2.25 3.86 -24.25
CA ALA A 181 2.73 2.76 -23.44
C ALA A 181 1.77 1.56 -23.55
N GLN A 182 2.34 0.37 -23.74
CA GLN A 182 1.56 -0.86 -23.77
C GLN A 182 1.45 -1.42 -22.34
N PRO A 183 0.24 -1.68 -21.87
CA PRO A 183 0.06 -2.25 -20.53
C PRO A 183 0.63 -3.68 -20.49
N ILE A 184 1.17 -4.05 -19.33
CA ILE A 184 1.61 -5.43 -19.10
C ILE A 184 0.39 -6.37 -19.00
N PRO A 185 0.54 -7.67 -19.35
CA PRO A 185 -0.57 -8.62 -19.32
C PRO A 185 -1.28 -8.73 -17.96
N ALA A 186 -0.55 -8.59 -16.86
CA ALA A 186 -1.10 -8.65 -15.51
C ALA A 186 -2.20 -7.59 -15.29
N LEU A 187 -2.03 -6.37 -15.83
CA LEU A 187 -3.03 -5.30 -15.72
C LEU A 187 -4.40 -5.71 -16.25
N ALA A 188 -4.45 -6.43 -17.37
CA ALA A 188 -5.72 -6.89 -17.95
C ALA A 188 -6.42 -7.97 -17.11
N VAL A 189 -5.66 -8.71 -16.29
CA VAL A 189 -6.21 -9.70 -15.36
C VAL A 189 -6.75 -8.97 -14.12
N ILE A 190 -5.92 -8.12 -13.51
CA ILE A 190 -6.27 -7.39 -12.28
C ILE A 190 -7.46 -6.45 -12.52
N ALA A 191 -7.56 -5.81 -13.67
CA ALA A 191 -8.70 -4.93 -14.01
C ALA A 191 -10.08 -5.64 -14.00
N LYS A 192 -10.11 -6.97 -14.01
CA LYS A 192 -11.35 -7.76 -13.97
C LYS A 192 -11.73 -8.20 -12.55
N THR A 193 -10.87 -8.00 -11.57
CA THR A 193 -11.15 -8.39 -10.19
C THR A 193 -12.29 -7.54 -9.60
N ILE A 194 -12.92 -8.08 -8.57
CA ILE A 194 -13.97 -7.36 -7.86
C ILE A 194 -13.37 -6.15 -7.15
N ALA A 195 -12.15 -6.26 -6.58
CA ALA A 195 -11.42 -5.15 -5.97
C ALA A 195 -11.25 -3.96 -6.91
N ALA A 196 -10.85 -4.21 -8.17
CA ALA A 196 -10.66 -3.16 -9.17
C ALA A 196 -11.95 -2.38 -9.48
N ASN A 197 -13.10 -3.07 -9.37
CA ASN A 197 -14.42 -2.56 -9.71
C ASN A 197 -15.31 -2.30 -8.47
N TRP A 198 -14.75 -2.45 -7.26
CA TRP A 198 -15.50 -2.26 -6.02
C TRP A 198 -15.96 -0.81 -5.88
N GLU A 199 -17.27 -0.62 -5.72
CA GLU A 199 -17.83 0.71 -5.52
C GLU A 199 -17.82 1.08 -4.03
N LEU A 200 -17.31 2.27 -3.73
CA LEU A 200 -17.32 2.89 -2.41
C LEU A 200 -18.33 4.02 -2.35
N ALA A 201 -18.81 4.34 -1.14
CA ALA A 201 -19.72 5.45 -0.93
C ALA A 201 -19.12 6.77 -1.43
N PRO A 202 -19.89 7.64 -2.08
CA PRO A 202 -19.41 8.96 -2.49
C PRO A 202 -19.05 9.80 -1.26
N ILE A 203 -18.15 10.77 -1.46
CA ILE A 203 -17.83 11.78 -0.45
C ILE A 203 -19.04 12.69 -0.30
N ASP A 204 -19.45 12.97 0.94
CA ASP A 204 -20.48 13.96 1.23
C ASP A 204 -19.90 15.38 1.01
N PRO A 205 -20.41 16.14 0.05
CA PRO A 205 -19.88 17.47 -0.23
C PRO A 205 -20.24 18.52 0.83
N ASP A 206 -21.22 18.23 1.68
CA ASP A 206 -21.70 19.15 2.73
C ASP A 206 -20.94 18.93 4.06
N ASP A 207 -20.03 17.96 4.12
CA ASP A 207 -19.17 17.70 5.28
C ASP A 207 -18.09 18.80 5.41
N ASP A 208 -17.78 19.20 6.64
CA ASP A 208 -16.82 20.29 6.92
C ASP A 208 -15.38 19.91 6.54
N GLY A 209 -14.75 20.70 5.69
CA GLY A 209 -13.39 20.51 5.18
C GLY A 209 -13.33 20.35 3.66
N VAL A 210 -12.16 19.96 3.15
CA VAL A 210 -11.93 19.78 1.71
C VAL A 210 -12.47 18.41 1.28
N ALA A 211 -13.41 18.39 0.34
CA ALA A 211 -14.03 17.15 -0.15
C ALA A 211 -13.29 16.54 -1.36
N ASP A 212 -12.41 17.29 -2.04
CA ASP A 212 -11.74 16.89 -3.28
C ASP A 212 -10.30 17.40 -3.36
N TYR A 213 -9.61 17.15 -4.46
CA TYR A 213 -8.28 17.70 -4.72
C TYR A 213 -8.23 18.46 -6.06
N THR A 214 -9.27 19.24 -6.34
CA THR A 214 -9.36 20.10 -7.55
C THR A 214 -8.46 21.35 -7.46
N GLY A 215 -8.04 21.73 -6.26
CA GLY A 215 -7.14 22.87 -5.99
C GLY A 215 -5.72 22.69 -6.58
N PRO A 216 -4.78 23.58 -6.28
CA PRO A 216 -3.41 23.50 -6.77
C PRO A 216 -2.68 22.22 -6.25
N LEU A 217 -1.63 21.82 -6.97
CA LEU A 217 -0.69 20.83 -6.45
C LEU A 217 -0.04 21.39 -5.18
N LEU A 218 0.05 20.58 -4.14
CA LEU A 218 0.65 20.94 -2.85
C LEU A 218 2.05 20.34 -2.71
N SER A 219 2.95 21.01 -2.00
CA SER A 219 4.28 20.47 -1.67
C SER A 219 4.19 19.21 -0.77
N ASP A 220 3.25 19.23 0.14
CA ASP A 220 2.91 18.14 1.05
C ASP A 220 1.38 18.15 1.21
N VAL A 221 0.74 16.98 1.17
CA VAL A 221 -0.70 16.89 1.39
C VAL A 221 -1.02 17.16 2.84
N ASP A 222 -1.90 18.11 3.11
CA ASP A 222 -2.45 18.36 4.43
C ASP A 222 -3.70 17.49 4.65
N PHE A 223 -3.51 16.29 5.17
CA PHE A 223 -4.62 15.39 5.48
C PHE A 223 -5.59 16.00 6.49
N GLY A 224 -5.12 16.88 7.39
CA GLY A 224 -5.99 17.60 8.32
C GLY A 224 -6.95 18.60 7.67
N ALA A 225 -6.69 19.02 6.43
CA ALA A 225 -7.58 19.90 5.67
C ALA A 225 -8.79 19.19 5.07
N PHE A 226 -8.68 17.87 4.79
CA PHE A 226 -9.78 17.10 4.20
C PHE A 226 -10.97 16.95 5.16
N SER A 227 -12.17 16.84 4.59
CA SER A 227 -13.38 16.52 5.35
C SER A 227 -13.30 15.09 5.92
N HIS A 228 -14.11 14.81 6.93
CA HIS A 228 -14.20 13.47 7.50
C HIS A 228 -14.59 12.44 6.42
N ALA A 229 -15.60 12.74 5.61
CA ALA A 229 -16.06 11.87 4.53
C ALA A 229 -14.97 11.62 3.47
N ALA A 230 -14.17 12.65 3.14
CA ALA A 230 -13.06 12.53 2.22
C ALA A 230 -11.94 11.62 2.78
N LEU A 231 -11.58 11.79 4.06
CA LEU A 231 -10.58 10.94 4.72
C LEU A 231 -11.01 9.48 4.81
N VAL A 232 -12.29 9.22 5.14
CA VAL A 232 -12.88 7.87 5.12
C VAL A 232 -12.75 7.26 3.72
N ARG A 233 -13.12 8.01 2.68
CA ARG A 233 -13.00 7.55 1.30
C ARG A 233 -11.55 7.27 0.90
N ILE A 234 -10.61 8.15 1.25
CA ILE A 234 -9.19 7.95 0.98
C ILE A 234 -8.68 6.68 1.68
N ALA A 235 -9.03 6.45 2.95
CA ALA A 235 -8.62 5.26 3.68
C ALA A 235 -9.13 3.97 3.03
N ASP A 236 -10.39 3.92 2.61
CA ASP A 236 -10.96 2.78 1.90
C ASP A 236 -10.30 2.55 0.53
N GLU A 237 -10.03 3.63 -0.25
CA GLU A 237 -9.31 3.52 -1.54
C GLU A 237 -7.87 3.04 -1.34
N VAL A 238 -7.17 3.49 -0.28
CA VAL A 238 -5.81 3.01 0.04
C VAL A 238 -5.83 1.53 0.42
N CYS A 239 -6.85 1.05 1.14
CA CYS A 239 -7.01 -0.39 1.38
C CYS A 239 -7.23 -1.17 0.07
N LEU A 240 -8.02 -0.65 -0.87
CA LEU A 240 -8.18 -1.27 -2.19
C LEU A 240 -6.88 -1.28 -3.00
N GLN A 241 -6.05 -0.21 -2.92
CA GLN A 241 -4.71 -0.21 -3.53
C GLN A 241 -3.88 -1.40 -3.01
N MET A 242 -3.90 -1.63 -1.69
CA MET A 242 -3.18 -2.74 -1.06
C MET A 242 -3.70 -4.11 -1.51
N HIS A 243 -5.03 -4.29 -1.62
CA HIS A 243 -5.60 -5.53 -2.14
C HIS A 243 -5.23 -5.76 -3.60
N LEU A 244 -5.28 -4.72 -4.44
CA LEU A 244 -4.88 -4.79 -5.85
C LEU A 244 -3.39 -5.14 -6.00
N LEU A 245 -2.53 -4.54 -5.16
CA LEU A 245 -1.11 -4.85 -5.13
C LEU A 245 -0.90 -6.32 -4.76
N ASN A 246 -1.55 -6.80 -3.69
CA ASN A 246 -1.47 -8.20 -3.28
C ASN A 246 -1.98 -9.17 -4.37
N LEU A 247 -3.10 -8.86 -5.02
CA LEU A 247 -3.63 -9.71 -6.10
C LEU A 247 -2.65 -9.81 -7.28
N SER A 248 -1.99 -8.70 -7.62
CA SER A 248 -0.94 -8.68 -8.63
C SER A 248 0.30 -9.47 -8.19
N PHE A 249 0.70 -9.37 -6.93
CA PHE A 249 1.76 -10.18 -6.34
C PHE A 249 1.44 -11.68 -6.40
N VAL A 250 0.24 -12.08 -5.96
CA VAL A 250 -0.22 -13.49 -6.00
C VAL A 250 -0.19 -14.02 -7.43
N LEU A 251 -0.66 -13.23 -8.40
CA LEU A 251 -0.62 -13.60 -9.82
C LEU A 251 0.82 -13.83 -10.31
N ALA A 252 1.74 -12.94 -9.93
CA ALA A 252 3.15 -13.02 -10.30
C ALA A 252 3.87 -14.21 -9.65
N VAL A 253 3.57 -14.50 -8.38
CA VAL A 253 4.11 -15.66 -7.64
C VAL A 253 3.59 -16.98 -8.23
N ASN A 254 2.27 -17.08 -8.47
CA ASN A 254 1.67 -18.28 -9.08
C ASN A 254 2.27 -18.59 -10.46
N LYS A 255 2.52 -17.57 -11.27
CA LYS A 255 3.17 -17.73 -12.57
C LYS A 255 4.57 -18.38 -12.46
N ARG A 256 5.34 -18.09 -11.41
CA ARG A 256 6.67 -18.66 -11.19
C ARG A 256 6.62 -20.04 -10.52
N ALA A 257 5.69 -20.22 -9.60
CA ALA A 257 5.50 -21.52 -8.95
C ALA A 257 4.95 -22.60 -9.90
N GLY A 258 4.23 -22.17 -10.96
CA GLY A 258 3.62 -23.12 -11.92
C GLY A 258 2.63 -24.04 -11.23
N ASP A 259 2.87 -25.36 -11.31
CA ASP A 259 2.00 -26.38 -10.71
C ASP A 259 2.23 -26.56 -9.19
N ASP A 260 3.26 -25.90 -8.62
CA ASP A 260 3.55 -25.99 -7.17
C ASP A 260 2.71 -24.95 -6.38
N THR A 261 1.44 -25.27 -6.22
CA THR A 261 0.48 -24.43 -5.48
C THR A 261 0.82 -24.26 -4.00
N ASP A 262 1.50 -25.26 -3.41
CA ASP A 262 1.90 -25.22 -2.00
C ASP A 262 3.02 -24.20 -1.79
N LEU A 263 4.00 -24.13 -2.71
CA LEU A 263 5.04 -23.12 -2.70
C LEU A 263 4.44 -21.72 -2.83
N ALA A 264 3.55 -21.52 -3.80
CA ALA A 264 2.88 -20.24 -4.02
C ALA A 264 2.10 -19.78 -2.77
N THR A 265 1.28 -20.65 -2.22
CA THR A 265 0.52 -20.41 -0.99
C THR A 265 1.43 -20.09 0.19
N SER A 266 2.53 -20.83 0.36
CA SER A 266 3.50 -20.59 1.41
C SER A 266 4.13 -19.20 1.32
N ILE A 267 4.55 -18.77 0.12
CA ILE A 267 5.14 -17.43 -0.10
C ILE A 267 4.11 -16.34 0.23
N CYS A 268 2.90 -16.45 -0.32
CA CYS A 268 1.84 -15.46 -0.12
C CYS A 268 1.40 -15.38 1.36
N THR A 269 1.29 -16.51 2.05
CA THR A 269 0.94 -16.55 3.49
C THR A 269 2.05 -15.92 4.35
N LYS A 270 3.33 -16.17 4.04
CA LYS A 270 4.44 -15.54 4.75
C LYS A 270 4.48 -14.03 4.53
N ALA A 271 4.28 -13.58 3.29
CA ALA A 271 4.16 -12.16 2.97
C ALA A 271 3.02 -11.50 3.75
N LEU A 272 1.83 -12.11 3.73
CA LEU A 272 0.68 -11.62 4.50
C LEU A 272 0.98 -11.59 6.01
N THR A 273 1.57 -12.62 6.57
CA THR A 273 1.91 -12.68 8.00
C THR A 273 2.84 -11.55 8.40
N GLY A 274 3.84 -11.25 7.57
CA GLY A 274 4.79 -10.17 7.79
C GLY A 274 4.12 -8.80 7.84
N ILE A 275 3.38 -8.46 6.79
CA ILE A 275 2.72 -7.16 6.70
C ILE A 275 1.59 -7.02 7.72
N ALA A 276 0.87 -8.10 8.03
CA ALA A 276 -0.23 -8.05 9.00
C ALA A 276 0.26 -7.63 10.40
N GLY A 277 1.35 -8.20 10.88
CA GLY A 277 1.92 -7.80 12.16
C GLY A 277 2.45 -6.36 12.17
N VAL A 278 3.16 -5.94 11.11
CA VAL A 278 3.68 -4.57 11.00
C VAL A 278 2.55 -3.55 10.89
N ALA A 279 1.52 -3.83 10.10
CA ALA A 279 0.34 -2.97 9.98
C ALA A 279 -0.37 -2.78 11.33
N ALA A 280 -0.57 -3.88 12.06
CA ALA A 280 -1.20 -3.84 13.39
C ALA A 280 -0.41 -3.00 14.38
N GLU A 281 0.91 -3.13 14.41
CA GLU A 281 1.78 -2.32 15.29
C GLU A 281 1.72 -0.85 14.91
N ARG A 282 1.78 -0.50 13.61
CA ARG A 282 1.70 0.88 13.14
C ARG A 282 0.38 1.52 13.48
N ILE A 283 -0.75 0.87 13.19
CA ILE A 283 -2.09 1.35 13.54
C ILE A 283 -2.23 1.58 15.04
N ARG A 284 -1.82 0.59 15.86
CA ARG A 284 -1.87 0.68 17.30
C ARG A 284 -1.07 1.87 17.84
N ARG A 285 0.16 2.06 17.33
CA ARG A 285 1.06 3.15 17.73
C ARG A 285 0.51 4.51 17.32
N ALA A 286 0.06 4.66 16.07
CA ALA A 286 -0.43 5.92 15.53
C ALA A 286 -1.65 6.47 16.29
N LEU A 287 -2.55 5.59 16.72
CA LEU A 287 -3.76 5.93 17.46
C LEU A 287 -3.63 5.73 18.97
N ALA A 288 -2.44 5.41 19.47
CA ALA A 288 -2.17 5.16 20.89
C ALA A 288 -3.15 4.16 21.54
N LEU A 289 -3.52 3.10 20.80
CA LEU A 289 -4.49 2.11 21.26
C LEU A 289 -3.90 1.22 22.38
N PRO A 290 -4.74 0.77 23.34
CA PRO A 290 -4.29 -0.07 24.44
C PRO A 290 -3.82 -1.46 23.98
N ALA A 291 -3.01 -2.12 24.83
CA ALA A 291 -2.51 -3.48 24.59
C ALA A 291 -3.44 -4.49 25.28
N ASP A 292 -4.64 -4.63 24.78
CA ASP A 292 -5.70 -5.51 25.29
C ASP A 292 -6.68 -5.93 24.17
N LEU A 293 -7.78 -6.60 24.53
CA LEU A 293 -8.79 -7.07 23.59
C LEU A 293 -9.57 -5.92 22.91
N ASP A 294 -9.77 -4.80 23.60
CA ASP A 294 -10.44 -3.63 23.02
C ASP A 294 -9.54 -2.94 21.98
N GLY A 295 -8.25 -2.79 22.31
CA GLY A 295 -7.25 -2.31 21.36
C GLY A 295 -7.12 -3.23 20.16
N LEU A 296 -7.11 -4.55 20.36
CA LEU A 296 -7.10 -5.52 19.26
C LEU A 296 -8.33 -5.38 18.37
N ALA A 297 -9.53 -5.29 18.95
CA ALA A 297 -10.76 -5.11 18.19
C ALA A 297 -10.71 -3.82 17.33
N THR A 298 -10.17 -2.74 17.88
CA THR A 298 -10.00 -1.49 17.16
C THR A 298 -8.96 -1.63 16.04
N VAL A 299 -7.81 -2.27 16.30
CA VAL A 299 -6.80 -2.57 15.27
C VAL A 299 -7.42 -3.41 14.14
N LEU A 300 -8.18 -4.47 14.46
CA LEU A 300 -8.83 -5.31 13.45
C LEU A 300 -9.83 -4.52 12.60
N ARG A 301 -10.64 -3.63 13.22
CA ARG A 301 -11.57 -2.77 12.46
C ARG A 301 -10.87 -1.88 11.46
N LEU A 302 -9.66 -1.42 11.76
CA LEU A 302 -8.89 -0.49 10.92
C LEU A 302 -7.86 -1.19 10.03
N HIS A 303 -7.65 -2.50 10.22
CA HIS A 303 -6.63 -3.25 9.50
C HIS A 303 -6.98 -3.43 8.01
N PRO A 304 -6.04 -3.20 7.07
CA PRO A 304 -6.29 -3.37 5.63
C PRO A 304 -6.80 -4.77 5.25
N LEU A 305 -6.37 -5.82 5.95
CA LEU A 305 -6.85 -7.19 5.76
C LEU A 305 -8.40 -7.29 5.74
N LEU A 306 -9.07 -6.46 6.56
CA LEU A 306 -10.52 -6.51 6.76
C LEU A 306 -11.26 -5.33 6.09
N ASN A 307 -10.57 -4.43 5.40
CA ASN A 307 -11.13 -3.24 4.75
C ASN A 307 -10.90 -3.24 3.23
N PRO A 308 -11.83 -2.63 2.45
CA PRO A 308 -13.03 -1.95 2.90
C PRO A 308 -14.17 -2.91 3.31
N ALA A 309 -15.04 -2.39 4.17
CA ALA A 309 -16.24 -3.13 4.61
C ALA A 309 -17.13 -3.52 3.41
N GLY A 310 -17.63 -4.75 3.42
CA GLY A 310 -18.43 -5.31 2.32
C GLY A 310 -17.62 -6.00 1.24
N TYR A 311 -16.44 -5.49 0.86
CA TYR A 311 -15.47 -6.27 0.11
C TYR A 311 -14.92 -7.41 0.98
N VAL A 312 -14.63 -7.12 2.24
CA VAL A 312 -14.43 -8.14 3.28
C VAL A 312 -15.59 -8.08 4.27
N VAL A 313 -16.34 -9.17 4.37
CA VAL A 313 -17.48 -9.28 5.30
C VAL A 313 -17.01 -9.89 6.61
N ALA A 314 -16.97 -9.07 7.64
CA ALA A 314 -16.53 -9.50 8.97
C ALA A 314 -17.26 -8.73 10.07
N ASP A 315 -17.54 -9.42 11.18
CA ASP A 315 -18.02 -8.86 12.43
C ASP A 315 -16.90 -8.92 13.48
N ILE A 316 -16.69 -7.81 14.19
CA ILE A 316 -15.54 -7.61 15.07
C ILE A 316 -15.99 -7.12 16.43
N GLU A 317 -15.80 -7.96 17.44
CA GLU A 317 -16.07 -7.68 18.84
C GLU A 317 -14.75 -7.85 19.66
N PRO A 318 -14.65 -7.28 20.86
CA PRO A 318 -13.51 -7.56 21.73
C PRO A 318 -13.34 -9.07 21.97
N GLY A 319 -12.17 -9.59 21.59
CA GLY A 319 -11.85 -11.01 21.70
C GLY A 319 -12.43 -11.91 20.62
N ARG A 320 -13.18 -11.39 19.65
CA ARG A 320 -13.81 -12.21 18.59
C ARG A 320 -13.83 -11.53 17.24
N LEU A 321 -13.45 -12.28 16.21
CA LEU A 321 -13.58 -11.91 14.80
C LEU A 321 -14.34 -13.02 14.07
N SER A 322 -15.49 -12.72 13.48
CA SER A 322 -16.23 -13.63 12.62
C SER A 322 -16.17 -13.17 11.19
N VAL A 323 -15.68 -14.02 10.29
CA VAL A 323 -15.54 -13.74 8.85
C VAL A 323 -16.53 -14.61 8.10
N GLN A 324 -17.18 -14.02 7.10
CA GLN A 324 -18.15 -14.66 6.24
C GLN A 324 -17.67 -14.68 4.79
N PRO A 325 -18.21 -15.57 3.93
CA PRO A 325 -17.95 -15.51 2.49
C PRO A 325 -18.16 -14.10 1.93
N SER A 326 -17.22 -13.63 1.14
CA SER A 326 -17.19 -12.23 0.69
C SER A 326 -16.52 -12.09 -0.66
N PRO A 327 -16.74 -10.99 -1.40
CA PRO A 327 -16.08 -10.70 -2.67
C PRO A 327 -14.55 -10.83 -2.64
N ALA A 328 -13.93 -10.56 -1.51
CA ALA A 328 -12.49 -10.72 -1.33
C ALA A 328 -12.02 -12.19 -1.39
N HIS A 329 -12.87 -13.14 -0.97
CA HIS A 329 -12.58 -14.57 -1.15
C HIS A 329 -12.67 -14.97 -2.62
N ASP A 330 -13.67 -14.45 -3.34
CA ASP A 330 -13.86 -14.74 -4.78
C ASP A 330 -12.69 -14.22 -5.63
N ASP A 331 -12.08 -13.09 -5.23
CA ASP A 331 -10.87 -12.58 -5.86
C ASP A 331 -9.58 -13.36 -5.44
N GLY A 332 -9.61 -14.16 -4.38
CA GLY A 332 -8.41 -14.74 -3.78
C GLY A 332 -7.53 -13.72 -3.06
N ALA A 333 -8.13 -12.65 -2.52
CA ALA A 333 -7.43 -11.62 -1.76
C ALA A 333 -6.96 -12.13 -0.39
N TRP A 334 -6.24 -11.30 0.35
CA TRP A 334 -5.62 -11.65 1.64
C TRP A 334 -6.47 -12.50 2.59
N ILE A 335 -7.77 -12.24 2.67
CA ILE A 335 -8.66 -12.96 3.56
C ILE A 335 -8.78 -14.46 3.18
N ALA A 336 -8.61 -14.80 1.90
CA ALA A 336 -8.61 -16.18 1.42
C ALA A 336 -7.35 -16.96 1.86
N LEU A 337 -6.30 -16.27 2.33
CA LEU A 337 -5.11 -16.87 2.93
C LEU A 337 -5.22 -17.05 4.45
N CYS A 338 -6.37 -16.67 5.04
CA CYS A 338 -6.67 -16.79 6.47
C CYS A 338 -7.72 -17.88 6.71
N GLY A 339 -7.70 -18.49 7.87
CA GLY A 339 -8.69 -19.51 8.27
C GLY A 339 -8.11 -20.50 9.25
N ASN A 340 -8.85 -21.58 9.49
CA ASN A 340 -8.45 -22.59 10.46
C ASN A 340 -7.10 -23.25 10.15
N SER A 341 -6.78 -23.45 8.86
CA SER A 341 -5.50 -23.99 8.39
C SER A 341 -4.37 -22.97 8.37
N SER A 342 -4.66 -21.67 8.47
CA SER A 342 -3.70 -20.57 8.33
C SER A 342 -3.96 -19.43 9.33
N PRO A 343 -3.69 -19.63 10.64
CA PRO A 343 -3.91 -18.61 11.66
C PRO A 343 -2.79 -17.56 11.75
N ALA A 344 -1.69 -17.73 10.99
CA ALA A 344 -0.44 -17.01 11.21
C ALA A 344 -0.59 -15.48 11.11
N ALA A 345 -1.32 -14.97 10.12
CA ALA A 345 -1.53 -13.54 9.95
C ALA A 345 -2.34 -12.94 11.12
N LEU A 346 -3.40 -13.60 11.57
CA LEU A 346 -4.20 -13.15 12.71
C LEU A 346 -3.41 -13.25 14.02
N GLN A 347 -2.57 -14.27 14.17
CA GLN A 347 -1.68 -14.37 15.32
C GLN A 347 -0.63 -13.25 15.31
N ALA A 348 -0.10 -12.89 14.15
CA ALA A 348 0.83 -11.77 14.02
C ALA A 348 0.17 -10.43 14.42
N ILE A 349 -1.07 -10.19 14.00
CA ILE A 349 -1.87 -9.02 14.43
C ILE A 349 -2.05 -9.02 15.95
N ALA A 350 -2.48 -10.14 16.52
CA ALA A 350 -2.72 -10.26 17.97
C ALA A 350 -1.42 -10.01 18.75
N THR A 351 -0.32 -10.64 18.34
CA THR A 351 1.00 -10.52 18.98
C THR A 351 1.54 -9.08 18.93
N ALA A 352 1.28 -8.36 17.83
CA ALA A 352 1.68 -6.96 17.67
C ALA A 352 0.90 -6.01 18.60
N VAL A 353 -0.31 -6.38 19.01
CA VAL A 353 -1.10 -5.62 19.99
C VAL A 353 -0.68 -5.98 21.42
N ASP A 354 -0.70 -7.24 21.77
CA ASP A 354 -0.26 -7.79 23.04
C ASP A 354 0.31 -9.22 22.81
N PRO A 355 1.58 -9.48 23.12
CA PRO A 355 2.19 -10.80 22.91
C PRO A 355 1.55 -11.92 23.73
N HIS A 356 0.73 -11.61 24.69
CA HIS A 356 -0.05 -12.57 25.48
C HIS A 356 -1.37 -12.99 24.83
N LEU A 357 -1.76 -12.40 23.70
CA LEU A 357 -2.99 -12.77 23.00
C LEU A 357 -2.73 -13.91 22.01
N HIS A 358 -3.47 -15.01 22.20
CA HIS A 358 -3.45 -16.18 21.35
C HIS A 358 -4.74 -16.26 20.55
N VAL A 359 -4.62 -16.66 19.28
CA VAL A 359 -5.77 -16.85 18.39
C VAL A 359 -6.09 -18.33 18.25
N ARG A 360 -7.39 -18.66 18.30
CA ARG A 360 -7.92 -19.97 17.92
C ARG A 360 -9.00 -19.75 16.87
N ILE A 361 -8.87 -20.44 15.72
CA ILE A 361 -9.81 -20.30 14.61
C ILE A 361 -10.62 -21.60 14.51
N THR A 362 -11.93 -21.46 14.26
CA THR A 362 -12.87 -22.57 14.02
C THR A 362 -13.78 -22.20 12.85
N GLY A 363 -14.21 -23.20 12.08
CA GLY A 363 -15.09 -22.99 10.93
C GLY A 363 -14.53 -23.62 9.65
N THR A 364 -14.98 -23.09 8.52
CA THR A 364 -14.54 -23.49 7.17
C THR A 364 -13.43 -22.57 6.65
N GLU A 365 -13.06 -22.66 5.38
CA GLU A 365 -12.06 -21.77 4.76
C GLU A 365 -12.60 -20.36 4.49
N THR A 366 -13.90 -20.19 4.32
CA THR A 366 -14.51 -18.89 3.99
C THR A 366 -15.50 -18.38 5.03
N ASP A 367 -15.94 -19.25 5.97
CA ASP A 367 -16.84 -18.91 7.06
C ASP A 367 -16.23 -19.45 8.36
N TRP A 368 -15.61 -18.55 9.12
CA TRP A 368 -14.87 -18.92 10.31
C TRP A 368 -14.93 -17.85 11.40
N THR A 369 -14.63 -18.27 12.62
CA THR A 369 -14.53 -17.40 13.78
C THR A 369 -13.15 -17.57 14.41
N ALA A 370 -12.47 -16.46 14.65
CA ALA A 370 -11.26 -16.38 15.47
C ALA A 370 -11.62 -15.85 16.86
N GLU A 371 -11.21 -16.58 17.88
CA GLU A 371 -11.31 -16.21 19.29
C GLU A 371 -9.91 -15.84 19.79
N PHE A 372 -9.80 -14.71 20.48
CA PHE A 372 -8.55 -14.19 21.03
C PHE A 372 -8.61 -14.26 22.54
N GLU A 373 -7.71 -15.01 23.13
CA GLU A 373 -7.66 -15.21 24.58
C GLU A 373 -6.29 -14.78 25.14
N ARG A 374 -6.32 -14.12 26.29
CA ARG A 374 -5.09 -13.77 26.99
C ARG A 374 -4.56 -14.98 27.75
N THR A 375 -3.27 -15.29 27.56
CA THR A 375 -2.57 -16.38 28.22
C THR A 375 -1.44 -15.87 29.11
N GLU A 376 -0.92 -16.72 29.98
CA GLU A 376 0.21 -16.39 30.86
C GLU A 376 1.52 -16.26 30.08
N PHE A 377 1.65 -16.95 28.95
CA PHE A 377 2.86 -17.01 28.16
C PHE A 377 2.81 -16.02 26.99
N ALA A 378 3.83 -15.16 26.90
CA ALA A 378 4.01 -14.29 25.76
C ALA A 378 4.55 -15.04 24.55
N LEU A 379 3.94 -14.86 23.38
CA LEU A 379 4.47 -15.33 22.11
C LEU A 379 5.60 -14.44 21.62
N LYS A 380 6.55 -15.06 20.95
CA LYS A 380 7.57 -14.32 20.20
C LYS A 380 6.99 -13.85 18.87
N GLU A 381 7.46 -12.69 18.46
CA GLU A 381 7.17 -12.18 17.12
C GLU A 381 7.65 -13.19 16.06
N SER A 382 6.83 -13.42 15.04
CA SER A 382 7.16 -14.37 13.98
C SER A 382 8.33 -13.89 13.11
N VAL A 383 9.00 -14.82 12.45
CA VAL A 383 10.13 -14.53 11.54
C VAL A 383 9.66 -13.64 10.38
N GLU A 384 8.45 -13.83 9.89
CA GLU A 384 7.87 -13.06 8.79
C GLU A 384 7.75 -11.57 9.15
N VAL A 385 7.28 -11.28 10.37
CA VAL A 385 7.20 -9.91 10.88
C VAL A 385 8.59 -9.31 11.05
N GLN A 386 9.55 -10.08 11.62
CA GLN A 386 10.93 -9.63 11.77
C GLN A 386 11.59 -9.30 10.42
N VAL A 387 11.36 -10.13 9.38
CA VAL A 387 11.85 -9.89 8.02
C VAL A 387 11.27 -8.60 7.45
N THR A 388 9.97 -8.35 7.62
CA THR A 388 9.33 -7.12 7.16
C THR A 388 9.88 -5.89 7.91
N LYS A 389 10.17 -6.02 9.20
CA LYS A 389 10.76 -4.95 10.05
C LYS A 389 12.21 -4.60 9.72
N VAL A 390 12.89 -5.34 8.86
CA VAL A 390 14.20 -4.92 8.34
C VAL A 390 14.09 -3.60 7.57
N SER A 391 12.94 -3.35 6.93
CA SER A 391 12.66 -2.03 6.33
C SER A 391 12.60 -0.93 7.39
N ARG A 392 13.28 0.19 7.10
CA ARG A 392 13.22 1.42 7.92
C ARG A 392 11.81 1.98 8.04
N GLY A 393 10.94 1.65 7.09
CA GLY A 393 9.53 2.03 7.11
C GLY A 393 8.78 1.49 8.32
N ALA A 394 9.14 0.32 8.86
CA ALA A 394 8.49 -0.25 10.03
C ALA A 394 8.56 0.66 11.27
N ALA A 395 9.69 1.37 11.44
CA ALA A 395 9.93 2.29 12.56
C ALA A 395 9.83 3.77 12.14
N PHE A 396 9.42 4.07 10.92
CA PHE A 396 9.36 5.44 10.41
C PHE A 396 8.31 6.28 11.17
N GLU A 397 8.65 7.53 11.46
CA GLU A 397 7.77 8.49 12.13
C GLU A 397 7.56 9.71 11.26
N PHE A 398 6.28 10.04 11.03
CA PHE A 398 5.90 11.23 10.28
C PHE A 398 6.15 12.50 11.10
N GLN A 399 6.59 13.55 10.42
CA GLN A 399 6.80 14.87 11.02
C GLN A 399 5.77 15.86 10.48
N SER A 400 5.36 16.80 11.32
CA SER A 400 4.52 17.90 10.85
C SER A 400 5.28 18.75 9.83
N ARG A 401 4.68 18.96 8.66
CA ARG A 401 5.22 19.78 7.59
C ARG A 401 4.20 20.81 7.13
N ARG A 402 4.70 21.94 6.65
CA ARG A 402 3.84 22.97 6.06
C ARG A 402 3.50 22.58 4.62
N SER A 403 2.23 22.55 4.32
CA SER A 403 1.71 22.41 2.96
C SER A 403 1.73 23.75 2.24
N LEU A 404 2.32 23.80 1.04
CA LEU A 404 2.40 25.00 0.21
C LEU A 404 1.90 24.69 -1.20
N PRO A 405 1.06 25.55 -1.81
CA PRO A 405 0.71 25.40 -3.22
C PRO A 405 1.94 25.59 -4.10
N LEU A 406 2.08 24.70 -5.08
CA LEU A 406 3.12 24.79 -6.11
C LEU A 406 2.57 25.45 -7.36
N THR A 407 3.36 26.35 -7.94
CA THR A 407 3.06 27.05 -9.20
C THR A 407 4.08 26.63 -10.25
N ALA A 408 3.72 26.73 -11.53
CA ALA A 408 4.67 26.55 -12.62
C ALA A 408 5.80 27.57 -12.52
N VAL A 409 7.04 27.12 -12.84
CA VAL A 409 8.28 27.92 -12.77
C VAL A 409 8.56 28.56 -14.12
#